data_9f869f428f7dfb66aae122df0331fdf5
#
_entry.id   9f869f428f7dfb66aae122df0331fdf5
#
_cell.length_a   1.000
_cell.length_b   1.000
_cell.length_c   1.000
_cell.angle_alpha   90.00
_cell.angle_beta   90.00
_cell.angle_gamma   90.00
#
_symmetry.space_group_name_H-M   'P 1'
#
loop_
_entity.id
_entity.type
_entity.pdbx_description
1 polymer ?
#
loop_
_entity_poly.entity_id
_entity_poly.type
_entity_poly.pdbx_seq_one_letter_code
_entity_poly.pdbx_strand_id
1 'polypeptide(L)'
;MHRIFSCIILAILLSTTVLPAVAQSAADKILGVYYISDDQSDEDCKIRITKSSDGLYEGQIIWVKNPTFKDGSPKRDIMNPDPKKRNTPGDKIKLLFHFRYDAKENKWVDGEIYDPVHGKFYKSRMWFEDDKTLRVRGYIGVPALGRTMKWKKIG
;
A
#
# COMPACT_ATOMS: atom_id res chain seq x y z
N MET A 1 -19.64 69.02 28.88
CA MET A 1 -19.15 67.70 29.31
C MET A 1 -19.73 66.64 28.39
N HIS A 2 -18.97 66.24 27.38
CA HIS A 2 -19.37 65.09 26.52
C HIS A 2 -18.19 64.13 26.44
N ARG A 3 -18.36 63.00 27.10
CA ARG A 3 -17.39 61.90 27.07
C ARG A 3 -17.69 61.06 25.82
N ILE A 4 -16.74 61.03 24.88
CA ILE A 4 -16.80 60.19 23.71
C ILE A 4 -16.10 58.88 24.10
N PHE A 5 -16.88 57.80 24.20
CA PHE A 5 -16.34 56.42 24.35
C PHE A 5 -15.91 55.92 22.97
N SER A 6 -14.59 55.79 22.81
CA SER A 6 -14.01 55.17 21.62
C SER A 6 -14.01 53.63 21.82
N CYS A 7 -14.91 52.95 21.13
CA CYS A 7 -14.88 51.47 21.06
C CYS A 7 -13.81 51.04 20.05
N ILE A 8 -12.68 50.56 20.56
CA ILE A 8 -11.69 49.86 19.75
C ILE A 8 -12.19 48.45 19.54
N ILE A 9 -12.67 48.16 18.32
CA ILE A 9 -13.00 46.80 17.89
C ILE A 9 -11.70 46.12 17.50
N LEU A 10 -11.21 45.23 18.37
CA LEU A 10 -10.05 44.38 18.09
C LEU A 10 -10.52 43.22 17.18
N ALA A 11 -10.28 43.35 15.87
CA ALA A 11 -10.55 42.27 14.93
C ALA A 11 -9.46 41.19 15.08
N ILE A 12 -9.79 40.11 15.78
CA ILE A 12 -8.95 38.92 15.85
C ILE A 12 -9.09 38.20 14.49
N LEU A 13 -8.08 38.35 13.62
CA LEU A 13 -7.92 37.49 12.44
C LEU A 13 -7.61 36.08 12.90
N LEU A 14 -8.61 35.22 12.95
CA LEU A 14 -8.39 33.77 13.02
C LEU A 14 -7.85 33.33 11.65
N SER A 15 -6.53 33.25 11.54
CA SER A 15 -5.90 32.54 10.42
C SER A 15 -6.11 31.04 10.62
N THR A 16 -7.19 30.51 10.05
CA THR A 16 -7.38 29.06 9.93
C THR A 16 -6.35 28.53 8.95
N THR A 17 -5.32 27.92 9.46
CA THR A 17 -4.40 27.09 8.66
C THR A 17 -5.20 25.90 8.15
N VAL A 18 -5.70 25.99 6.93
CA VAL A 18 -6.29 24.85 6.22
C VAL A 18 -5.12 23.91 5.89
N LEU A 19 -4.89 22.94 6.76
CA LEU A 19 -3.96 21.84 6.50
C LEU A 19 -4.41 21.06 5.26
N PRO A 20 -3.49 20.54 4.44
CA PRO A 20 -3.79 20.05 3.10
C PRO A 20 -4.53 18.71 3.16
N ALA A 21 -5.85 18.73 3.34
CA ALA A 21 -6.71 17.56 3.18
C ALA A 21 -6.53 16.89 1.80
N VAL A 22 -6.13 17.67 0.78
CA VAL A 22 -5.87 17.19 -0.58
C VAL A 22 -4.64 16.29 -0.66
N ALA A 23 -3.55 16.62 0.05
CA ALA A 23 -2.34 15.77 0.04
C ALA A 23 -2.59 14.43 0.74
N GLN A 24 -3.37 14.41 1.79
CA GLN A 24 -3.73 13.17 2.50
C GLN A 24 -4.68 12.30 1.67
N SER A 25 -5.62 12.89 0.93
CA SER A 25 -6.51 12.14 0.03
C SER A 25 -5.75 11.53 -1.15
N ALA A 26 -4.75 12.20 -1.70
CA ALA A 26 -3.90 11.67 -2.77
C ALA A 26 -3.08 10.45 -2.30
N ALA A 27 -2.49 10.54 -1.11
CA ALA A 27 -1.76 9.43 -0.50
C ALA A 27 -2.66 8.23 -0.21
N ASP A 28 -3.88 8.47 0.27
CA ASP A 28 -4.81 7.43 0.65
C ASP A 28 -5.59 6.83 -0.55
N LYS A 29 -5.38 7.35 -1.77
CA LYS A 29 -5.92 6.77 -3.01
C LYS A 29 -5.55 5.29 -3.17
N ILE A 30 -4.41 4.85 -2.62
CA ILE A 30 -3.93 3.47 -2.71
C ILE A 30 -4.73 2.51 -1.81
N LEU A 31 -5.43 3.00 -0.80
CA LEU A 31 -6.20 2.14 0.11
C LEU A 31 -7.29 1.40 -0.65
N GLY A 32 -7.50 0.13 -0.32
CA GLY A 32 -8.53 -0.69 -0.92
C GLY A 32 -8.08 -2.11 -1.25
N VAL A 33 -8.87 -2.77 -2.10
CA VAL A 33 -8.65 -4.15 -2.51
C VAL A 33 -8.23 -4.21 -3.97
N TYR A 34 -7.25 -5.04 -4.23
CA TYR A 34 -6.68 -5.26 -5.56
C TYR A 34 -6.76 -6.73 -5.94
N TYR A 35 -7.08 -6.97 -7.21
CA TYR A 35 -7.01 -8.28 -7.84
C TYR A 35 -5.68 -8.40 -8.58
N ILE A 36 -4.98 -9.49 -8.33
CA ILE A 36 -3.74 -9.85 -8.99
C ILE A 36 -3.99 -11.14 -9.74
N SER A 37 -3.81 -11.10 -11.06
CA SER A 37 -3.80 -12.28 -11.91
C SER A 37 -2.38 -12.52 -12.40
N ASP A 38 -2.00 -13.78 -12.46
CA ASP A 38 -0.78 -14.21 -13.12
C ASP A 38 -1.17 -15.11 -14.30
N ASP A 39 -1.04 -14.58 -15.50
CA ASP A 39 -1.36 -15.29 -16.75
C ASP A 39 -0.56 -16.58 -16.96
N GLN A 40 0.49 -16.78 -16.16
CA GLN A 40 1.38 -17.94 -16.26
C GLN A 40 1.09 -19.03 -15.23
N SER A 41 0.41 -18.74 -14.13
CA SER A 41 0.32 -19.67 -13.00
C SER A 41 -1.08 -20.02 -12.52
N ASP A 42 -2.15 -19.46 -13.02
CA ASP A 42 -3.52 -19.63 -12.48
C ASP A 42 -3.62 -19.37 -10.93
N GLU A 43 -2.65 -18.62 -10.38
CA GLU A 43 -2.54 -18.32 -8.95
C GLU A 43 -3.03 -16.91 -8.64
N ASP A 44 -4.30 -16.67 -8.99
CA ASP A 44 -4.92 -15.38 -8.72
C ASP A 44 -5.10 -15.15 -7.22
N CYS A 45 -4.93 -13.90 -6.81
CA CYS A 45 -5.18 -13.53 -5.42
C CYS A 45 -5.78 -12.12 -5.29
N LYS A 46 -6.34 -11.84 -4.11
CA LYS A 46 -6.75 -10.49 -3.72
C LYS A 46 -5.90 -10.02 -2.56
N ILE A 47 -5.44 -8.79 -2.65
CA ILE A 47 -4.67 -8.13 -1.60
C ILE A 47 -5.43 -6.89 -1.11
N ARG A 48 -5.40 -6.65 0.20
CA ARG A 48 -5.89 -5.40 0.80
C ARG A 48 -4.71 -4.54 1.18
N ILE A 49 -4.70 -3.29 0.71
CA ILE A 49 -3.76 -2.26 1.13
C ILE A 49 -4.40 -1.43 2.23
N THR A 50 -3.69 -1.29 3.34
CA THR A 50 -4.08 -0.54 4.53
C THR A 50 -2.99 0.44 4.92
N LYS A 51 -3.32 1.37 5.79
CA LYS A 51 -2.38 2.31 6.41
C LYS A 51 -2.17 1.92 7.86
N SER A 52 -0.93 1.74 8.25
CA SER A 52 -0.55 1.44 9.64
C SER A 52 -0.59 2.69 10.53
N SER A 53 -0.50 2.51 11.84
CA SER A 53 -0.57 3.61 12.82
C SER A 53 0.57 4.62 12.69
N ASP A 54 1.71 4.22 12.12
CA ASP A 54 2.87 5.08 11.82
C ASP A 54 2.74 5.81 10.46
N GLY A 55 1.58 5.64 9.77
CA GLY A 55 1.29 6.33 8.51
C GLY A 55 1.86 5.67 7.26
N LEU A 56 2.48 4.49 7.39
CA LEU A 56 3.01 3.72 6.26
C LEU A 56 1.94 2.82 5.64
N TYR A 57 2.12 2.48 4.37
CA TYR A 57 1.19 1.61 3.64
C TYR A 57 1.73 0.20 3.59
N GLU A 58 0.82 -0.75 3.82
CA GLU A 58 1.10 -2.18 3.88
C GLU A 58 0.04 -2.95 3.11
N GLY A 59 0.37 -4.18 2.68
CA GLY A 59 -0.58 -5.01 1.94
C GLY A 59 -0.54 -6.46 2.35
N GLN A 60 -1.73 -7.05 2.53
CA GLN A 60 -1.88 -8.44 2.93
C GLN A 60 -2.82 -9.16 1.97
N ILE A 61 -2.47 -10.39 1.60
CA ILE A 61 -3.37 -11.28 0.85
C ILE A 61 -4.59 -11.56 1.73
N ILE A 62 -5.79 -11.44 1.15
CA ILE A 62 -7.07 -11.70 1.81
C ILE A 62 -7.87 -12.80 1.15
N TRP A 63 -7.42 -13.27 0.00
CA TRP A 63 -8.03 -14.37 -0.75
C TRP A 63 -7.04 -14.91 -1.78
N VAL A 64 -7.04 -16.23 -1.97
CA VAL A 64 -6.30 -16.91 -3.04
C VAL A 64 -7.27 -17.84 -3.79
N LYS A 65 -7.10 -17.94 -5.11
CA LYS A 65 -7.95 -18.77 -5.97
C LYS A 65 -7.83 -20.24 -5.61
N ASN A 66 -6.62 -20.73 -5.41
CA ASN A 66 -6.30 -22.12 -5.10
C ASN A 66 -5.67 -22.22 -3.70
N PRO A 67 -6.49 -22.31 -2.61
CA PRO A 67 -5.96 -22.31 -1.23
C PRO A 67 -5.29 -23.64 -0.83
N THR A 68 -5.46 -24.68 -1.63
CA THR A 68 -4.88 -26.01 -1.39
C THR A 68 -4.07 -26.50 -2.57
N PHE A 69 -3.18 -27.42 -2.33
CA PHE A 69 -2.54 -28.25 -3.36
C PHE A 69 -3.48 -29.32 -3.90
N LYS A 70 -3.09 -30.03 -4.96
CA LYS A 70 -3.90 -31.10 -5.58
C LYS A 70 -4.20 -32.26 -4.63
N ASP A 71 -3.34 -32.47 -3.64
CA ASP A 71 -3.50 -33.50 -2.59
C ASP A 71 -4.41 -33.03 -1.43
N GLY A 72 -4.98 -31.83 -1.51
CA GLY A 72 -5.86 -31.25 -0.49
C GLY A 72 -5.11 -30.57 0.67
N SER A 73 -3.78 -30.62 0.73
CA SER A 73 -3.02 -29.94 1.77
C SER A 73 -3.08 -28.41 1.60
N PRO A 74 -3.17 -27.63 2.70
CA PRO A 74 -3.30 -26.19 2.62
C PRO A 74 -1.98 -25.53 2.17
N LYS A 75 -2.07 -24.54 1.28
CA LYS A 75 -0.95 -23.69 0.91
C LYS A 75 -0.60 -22.76 2.06
N ARG A 76 0.68 -22.73 2.42
CA ARG A 76 1.25 -21.93 3.49
C ARG A 76 2.53 -21.23 3.01
N ASP A 77 3.01 -20.28 3.78
CA ASP A 77 4.24 -19.52 3.51
C ASP A 77 5.50 -20.30 3.87
N ILE A 78 5.63 -21.52 3.35
CA ILE A 78 6.69 -22.47 3.72
C ILE A 78 8.11 -22.00 3.43
N MET A 79 8.25 -21.08 2.44
CA MET A 79 9.54 -20.51 2.05
C MET A 79 9.92 -19.27 2.86
N ASN A 80 9.09 -18.85 3.84
CA ASN A 80 9.38 -17.64 4.61
C ASN A 80 10.74 -17.78 5.32
N PRO A 81 11.64 -16.79 5.20
CA PRO A 81 12.93 -16.79 5.88
C PRO A 81 12.80 -16.82 7.40
N ASP A 82 11.70 -16.26 7.95
CA ASP A 82 11.37 -16.41 9.37
C ASP A 82 10.60 -17.72 9.60
N PRO A 83 11.20 -18.72 10.30
CA PRO A 83 10.55 -20.00 10.55
C PRO A 83 9.20 -19.90 11.27
N LYS A 84 9.00 -18.85 12.10
CA LYS A 84 7.74 -18.61 12.82
C LYS A 84 6.59 -18.27 11.90
N LYS A 85 6.86 -17.79 10.69
CA LYS A 85 5.86 -17.38 9.69
C LYS A 85 5.55 -18.47 8.66
N ARG A 86 6.32 -19.55 8.60
CA ARG A 86 6.14 -20.62 7.59
C ARG A 86 4.79 -21.34 7.68
N ASN A 87 4.10 -21.21 8.80
CA ASN A 87 2.77 -21.79 9.01
C ASN A 87 1.62 -20.82 8.64
N THR A 88 1.93 -19.61 8.17
CA THR A 88 0.95 -18.61 7.76
C THR A 88 0.15 -19.12 6.55
N PRO A 89 -1.20 -19.17 6.63
CA PRO A 89 -2.04 -19.55 5.50
C PRO A 89 -1.83 -18.61 4.29
N GLY A 90 -1.96 -19.14 3.07
CA GLY A 90 -1.73 -18.38 1.84
C GLY A 90 -2.56 -17.09 1.73
N ASP A 91 -3.80 -17.10 2.24
CA ASP A 91 -4.71 -15.96 2.27
C ASP A 91 -4.47 -14.97 3.43
N LYS A 92 -3.37 -15.14 4.19
CA LYS A 92 -2.97 -14.28 5.30
C LYS A 92 -1.55 -13.74 5.16
N ILE A 93 -0.86 -14.06 4.07
CA ILE A 93 0.51 -13.62 3.85
C ILE A 93 0.55 -12.10 3.61
N LYS A 94 1.42 -11.41 4.34
CA LYS A 94 1.72 -10.00 4.10
C LYS A 94 2.73 -9.89 2.96
N LEU A 95 2.37 -9.14 1.91
CA LEU A 95 3.19 -8.96 0.72
C LEU A 95 3.90 -7.61 0.65
N LEU A 96 3.24 -6.54 1.12
CA LEU A 96 3.77 -5.17 1.03
C LEU A 96 4.11 -4.65 2.41
N PHE A 97 5.28 -4.01 2.52
CA PHE A 97 5.84 -3.54 3.79
C PHE A 97 6.33 -2.10 3.67
N HIS A 98 5.93 -1.24 4.60
CA HIS A 98 6.52 0.05 4.95
C HIS A 98 6.62 1.10 3.83
N PHE A 99 5.67 1.14 2.89
CA PHE A 99 5.67 2.16 1.84
C PHE A 99 5.29 3.53 2.40
N ARG A 100 6.03 4.58 2.04
CA ARG A 100 5.65 5.97 2.26
C ARG A 100 5.18 6.60 0.95
N TYR A 101 4.31 7.59 1.04
CA TYR A 101 3.90 8.37 -0.13
C TYR A 101 4.88 9.51 -0.41
N ASP A 102 5.33 9.62 -1.64
CA ASP A 102 6.11 10.73 -2.15
C ASP A 102 5.23 11.63 -3.02
N ALA A 103 4.88 12.81 -2.49
CA ALA A 103 3.97 13.73 -3.17
C ALA A 103 4.59 14.38 -4.42
N LYS A 104 5.92 14.49 -4.51
CA LYS A 104 6.61 15.06 -5.68
C LYS A 104 6.53 14.11 -6.87
N GLU A 105 6.74 12.82 -6.62
CA GLU A 105 6.69 11.79 -7.66
C GLU A 105 5.29 11.21 -7.84
N ASN A 106 4.36 11.50 -6.93
CA ASN A 106 3.03 10.87 -6.86
C ASN A 106 3.14 9.33 -6.85
N LYS A 107 4.00 8.81 -5.99
CA LYS A 107 4.31 7.38 -5.87
C LYS A 107 4.41 6.96 -4.41
N TRP A 108 4.21 5.67 -4.17
CA TRP A 108 4.52 5.02 -2.91
C TRP A 108 5.89 4.36 -3.05
N VAL A 109 6.83 4.75 -2.20
CA VAL A 109 8.26 4.43 -2.33
C VAL A 109 8.83 3.90 -1.02
N ASP A 110 10.11 3.49 -1.07
CA ASP A 110 10.91 3.03 0.08
C ASP A 110 10.33 1.80 0.80
N GLY A 111 9.41 1.09 0.16
CA GLY A 111 8.87 -0.14 0.69
C GLY A 111 9.52 -1.39 0.12
N GLU A 112 9.03 -2.52 0.59
CA GLU A 112 9.45 -3.84 0.14
C GLU A 112 8.25 -4.67 -0.28
N ILE A 113 8.46 -5.52 -1.29
CA ILE A 113 7.52 -6.58 -1.67
C ILE A 113 8.12 -7.94 -1.36
N TYR A 114 7.34 -8.79 -0.71
CA TYR A 114 7.69 -10.18 -0.42
C TYR A 114 7.20 -11.12 -1.52
N ASP A 115 8.06 -12.01 -1.95
CA ASP A 115 7.75 -13.10 -2.87
C ASP A 115 7.68 -14.42 -2.08
N PRO A 116 6.47 -14.94 -1.80
CA PRO A 116 6.30 -16.15 -1.00
C PRO A 116 6.74 -17.43 -1.74
N VAL A 117 6.82 -17.40 -3.07
CA VAL A 117 7.27 -18.55 -3.86
C VAL A 117 8.76 -18.83 -3.65
N HIS A 118 9.55 -17.76 -3.56
CA HIS A 118 11.01 -17.87 -3.39
C HIS A 118 11.49 -17.50 -1.99
N GLY A 119 10.60 -17.03 -1.10
CA GLY A 119 10.95 -16.57 0.24
C GLY A 119 11.86 -15.34 0.25
N LYS A 120 11.69 -14.42 -0.70
CA LYS A 120 12.58 -13.27 -0.92
C LYS A 120 11.86 -11.94 -0.80
N PHE A 121 12.57 -10.94 -0.28
CA PHE A 121 12.13 -9.54 -0.26
C PHE A 121 12.85 -8.75 -1.34
N TYR A 122 12.13 -7.87 -2.00
CA TYR A 122 12.65 -6.95 -3.00
C TYR A 122 12.29 -5.52 -2.61
N LYS A 123 13.19 -4.57 -2.83
CA LYS A 123 12.82 -3.15 -2.77
C LYS A 123 11.69 -2.90 -3.76
N SER A 124 10.75 -2.03 -3.40
CA SER A 124 9.59 -1.82 -4.25
C SER A 124 9.12 -0.37 -4.24
N ARG A 125 8.47 0.01 -5.34
CA ARG A 125 7.72 1.25 -5.48
C ARG A 125 6.46 1.01 -6.28
N MET A 126 5.45 1.86 -6.05
CA MET A 126 4.13 1.73 -6.67
C MET A 126 3.66 3.07 -7.21
N TRP A 127 2.86 3.04 -8.27
CA TRP A 127 2.20 4.22 -8.84
C TRP A 127 0.96 3.79 -9.62
N PHE A 128 0.00 4.67 -9.74
CA PHE A 128 -1.15 4.43 -10.60
C PHE A 128 -0.82 4.72 -12.06
N GLU A 129 -1.16 3.77 -12.96
CA GLU A 129 -1.17 3.96 -14.41
C GLU A 129 -2.44 4.71 -14.83
N ASP A 130 -3.56 4.33 -14.22
CA ASP A 130 -4.89 4.94 -14.34
C ASP A 130 -5.63 4.78 -12.99
N ASP A 131 -6.89 5.20 -12.89
CA ASP A 131 -7.63 5.17 -11.62
C ASP A 131 -7.87 3.77 -11.04
N LYS A 132 -7.71 2.71 -11.83
CA LYS A 132 -7.97 1.33 -11.45
C LYS A 132 -6.77 0.41 -11.56
N THR A 133 -5.67 0.86 -12.15
CA THR A 133 -4.48 0.05 -12.39
C THR A 133 -3.30 0.55 -11.58
N LEU A 134 -2.94 -0.18 -10.53
CA LEU A 134 -1.74 0.05 -9.74
C LEU A 134 -0.56 -0.71 -10.35
N ARG A 135 0.52 0.00 -10.64
CA ARG A 135 1.81 -0.58 -11.02
C ARG A 135 2.62 -0.84 -9.75
N VAL A 136 3.09 -2.06 -9.59
CA VAL A 136 3.96 -2.46 -8.48
C VAL A 136 5.26 -2.98 -9.05
N ARG A 137 6.37 -2.31 -8.75
CA ARG A 137 7.70 -2.65 -9.25
C ARG A 137 8.60 -3.12 -8.13
N GLY A 138 8.93 -4.40 -8.15
CA GLY A 138 9.98 -4.99 -7.31
C GLY A 138 11.34 -4.95 -8.02
N TYR A 139 12.44 -4.67 -7.29
CA TYR A 139 13.78 -4.57 -7.85
C TYR A 139 14.86 -4.89 -6.83
N ILE A 140 16.06 -5.25 -7.34
CA ILE A 140 17.29 -5.41 -6.57
C ILE A 140 18.26 -4.31 -6.99
N GLY A 141 18.83 -3.60 -6.01
CA GLY A 141 19.74 -2.49 -6.27
C GLY A 141 19.03 -1.25 -6.81
N VAL A 142 18.91 -1.13 -8.14
CA VAL A 142 18.28 0.02 -8.81
C VAL A 142 16.97 -0.35 -9.49
N PRO A 143 15.99 0.58 -9.55
CA PRO A 143 14.68 0.31 -10.14
C PRO A 143 14.73 -0.16 -11.61
N ALA A 144 15.74 0.22 -12.38
CA ALA A 144 15.90 -0.19 -13.77
C ALA A 144 15.97 -1.72 -13.94
N LEU A 145 16.52 -2.44 -12.95
CA LEU A 145 16.69 -3.91 -12.96
C LEU A 145 15.48 -4.65 -12.37
N GLY A 146 14.33 -4.00 -12.25
CA GLY A 146 13.15 -4.59 -11.63
C GLY A 146 12.14 -5.15 -12.62
N ARG A 147 11.14 -5.86 -12.06
CA ARG A 147 9.94 -6.34 -12.75
C ARG A 147 8.73 -5.53 -12.28
N THR A 148 7.86 -5.15 -13.21
CA THR A 148 6.61 -4.43 -12.91
C THR A 148 5.42 -5.34 -13.11
N MET A 149 4.55 -5.38 -12.11
CA MET A 149 3.26 -6.06 -12.15
C MET A 149 2.12 -5.03 -12.24
N LYS A 150 0.99 -5.46 -12.79
CA LYS A 150 -0.26 -4.68 -12.83
C LYS A 150 -1.27 -5.29 -11.86
N TRP A 151 -1.77 -4.48 -10.95
CA TRP A 151 -2.79 -4.87 -9.98
C TRP A 151 -4.07 -4.08 -10.25
N LYS A 152 -5.19 -4.76 -10.37
CA LYS A 152 -6.48 -4.13 -10.66
C LYS A 152 -7.19 -3.76 -9.35
N LYS A 153 -7.45 -2.48 -9.14
CA LYS A 153 -8.25 -2.01 -8.00
C LYS A 153 -9.71 -2.43 -8.17
N ILE A 154 -10.28 -3.10 -7.16
CA ILE A 154 -11.64 -3.65 -7.20
C ILE A 154 -12.51 -3.20 -6.01
N GLY A 155 -11.90 -2.52 -5.03
CA GLY A 155 -12.60 -1.99 -3.86
C GLY A 155 -11.72 -1.09 -3.00
#